data_d1f5fc2ccee03e24de247371cbebdab7
#
_entry.id   d1f5fc2ccee03e24de247371cbebdab7
#
_cell.length_a   1.000
_cell.length_b   1.000
_cell.length_c   1.000
_cell.angle_alpha   90.00
_cell.angle_beta   90.00
_cell.angle_gamma   90.00
#
_symmetry.space_group_name_H-M   'P 1'
#
loop_
_entity.id
_entity.type
_entity.pdbx_description
1 polymer ?
#
loop_
_entity_poly.entity_id
_entity_poly.type
_entity_poly.pdbx_seq_one_letter_code
_entity_poly.pdbx_strand_id
1 'polypeptide(L)'
;MNDNLINVIDKIKIMLNIKSIPQISIVDYTAENNSPELSWNGKNVKIKLINVHQYWNLIYQASHEMLHLAFLENNNFINYSDTTWVEEIVCEGFSLYCLKCFAKEEYLQWFGYLKPDFYLSNGNCKNVTKVSSLKELNMKLTGIKSYEIRQLIHPTALEVENIIERNLSELTGFLDFQSYTDGLKITKDYADANRIANAILKFQKNLV
;
A
#
# COMPACT_ATOMS: atom_id res chain seq x y z
N MET A 1 10.03 -21.17 -6.35
CA MET A 1 9.24 -20.21 -5.56
C MET A 1 8.93 -20.86 -4.24
N ASN A 2 9.05 -20.15 -3.13
CA ASN A 2 8.87 -20.76 -1.81
C ASN A 2 7.37 -21.09 -1.62
N ASP A 3 7.01 -22.33 -1.30
CA ASP A 3 5.62 -22.77 -1.09
C ASP A 3 4.90 -21.92 -0.03
N ASN A 4 5.64 -21.38 0.93
CA ASN A 4 5.12 -20.44 1.90
C ASN A 4 4.59 -19.14 1.28
N LEU A 5 5.22 -18.64 0.22
CA LEU A 5 4.76 -17.40 -0.44
C LEU A 5 3.45 -17.61 -1.19
N ILE A 6 3.31 -18.74 -1.89
CA ILE A 6 2.05 -19.09 -2.58
C ILE A 6 0.92 -19.12 -1.57
N ASN A 7 1.11 -19.77 -0.43
CA ASN A 7 0.13 -19.83 0.65
C ASN A 7 -0.23 -18.44 1.20
N VAL A 8 0.74 -17.53 1.31
CA VAL A 8 0.49 -16.15 1.74
C VAL A 8 -0.32 -15.38 0.71
N ILE A 9 0.05 -15.47 -0.56
CA ILE A 9 -0.68 -14.85 -1.68
C ILE A 9 -2.14 -15.34 -1.72
N ASP A 10 -2.37 -16.63 -1.58
CA ASP A 10 -3.74 -17.17 -1.57
C ASP A 10 -4.56 -16.67 -0.36
N LYS A 11 -3.94 -16.53 0.80
CA LYS A 11 -4.59 -15.92 1.96
C LYS A 11 -4.92 -14.44 1.72
N ILE A 12 -4.00 -13.68 1.13
CA ILE A 12 -4.22 -12.28 0.77
C ILE A 12 -5.37 -12.15 -0.25
N LYS A 13 -5.42 -13.02 -1.27
CA LYS A 13 -6.55 -13.06 -2.22
C LYS A 13 -7.89 -13.25 -1.53
N ILE A 14 -7.95 -14.18 -0.58
CA ILE A 14 -9.17 -14.43 0.22
C ILE A 14 -9.53 -13.19 1.05
N MET A 15 -8.56 -12.59 1.74
CA MET A 15 -8.77 -11.39 2.56
C MET A 15 -9.31 -10.21 1.76
N LEU A 16 -8.81 -10.02 0.54
CA LEU A 16 -9.19 -8.95 -0.38
C LEU A 16 -10.38 -9.31 -1.27
N ASN A 17 -10.92 -10.53 -1.16
CA ASN A 17 -12.02 -11.04 -1.99
C ASN A 17 -11.74 -10.97 -3.51
N ILE A 18 -10.48 -11.12 -3.91
CA ILE A 18 -10.06 -11.12 -5.32
C ILE A 18 -10.55 -12.40 -6.00
N LYS A 19 -11.45 -12.28 -6.99
CA LYS A 19 -12.15 -13.43 -7.61
C LYS A 19 -11.76 -13.67 -9.05
N SER A 20 -11.50 -12.61 -9.82
CA SER A 20 -11.50 -12.71 -11.28
C SER A 20 -10.13 -12.90 -11.91
N ILE A 21 -9.06 -12.93 -11.10
CA ILE A 21 -7.71 -12.99 -11.64
C ILE A 21 -7.28 -14.43 -11.86
N PRO A 22 -7.16 -14.87 -13.12
CA PRO A 22 -6.92 -16.26 -13.42
C PRO A 22 -5.50 -16.71 -13.09
N GLN A 23 -4.51 -15.83 -13.21
CA GLN A 23 -3.11 -16.20 -12.98
C GLN A 23 -2.29 -15.01 -12.48
N ILE A 24 -1.68 -15.18 -11.31
CA ILE A 24 -0.70 -14.24 -10.77
C ILE A 24 0.68 -14.91 -10.90
N SER A 25 1.60 -14.22 -11.55
CA SER A 25 3.02 -14.62 -11.59
C SER A 25 3.86 -13.66 -10.76
N ILE A 26 4.74 -14.21 -9.94
CA ILE A 26 5.70 -13.43 -9.15
C ILE A 26 7.06 -13.57 -9.79
N VAL A 27 7.73 -12.45 -9.98
CA VAL A 27 9.04 -12.37 -10.64
C VAL A 27 10.02 -11.65 -9.72
N ASP A 28 11.19 -12.26 -9.56
CA ASP A 28 12.31 -11.61 -8.87
C ASP A 28 12.97 -10.58 -9.80
N TYR A 29 12.91 -9.33 -9.35
CA TYR A 29 13.46 -8.16 -10.04
C TYR A 29 14.65 -7.54 -9.29
N THR A 30 15.22 -8.27 -8.34
CA THR A 30 16.34 -7.79 -7.50
C THR A 30 17.54 -7.32 -8.34
N ALA A 31 17.82 -7.98 -9.46
CA ALA A 31 18.95 -7.66 -10.32
C ALA A 31 18.78 -6.35 -11.14
N GLU A 32 17.56 -5.89 -11.31
CA GLU A 32 17.26 -4.73 -12.19
C GLU A 32 17.24 -3.39 -11.45
N ASN A 33 17.45 -3.41 -10.15
CA ASN A 33 17.50 -2.20 -9.29
C ASN A 33 16.25 -1.30 -9.38
N ASN A 34 15.10 -1.91 -9.73
CA ASN A 34 13.80 -1.26 -9.87
C ASN A 34 12.99 -1.36 -8.58
N SER A 35 11.94 -0.54 -8.49
CA SER A 35 10.95 -0.67 -7.43
C SER A 35 10.05 -1.88 -7.66
N PRO A 36 9.39 -2.45 -6.62
CA PRO A 36 8.28 -3.38 -6.81
C PRO A 36 7.25 -2.77 -7.76
N GLU A 37 6.62 -3.60 -8.55
CA GLU A 37 5.70 -3.14 -9.59
C GLU A 37 4.66 -4.20 -9.90
N LEU A 38 3.41 -3.76 -10.00
CA LEU A 38 2.32 -4.53 -10.59
C LEU A 38 2.24 -4.25 -12.09
N SER A 39 2.24 -5.29 -12.91
CA SER A 39 1.94 -5.16 -14.33
C SER A 39 0.83 -6.12 -14.74
N TRP A 40 -0.07 -5.63 -15.60
CA TRP A 40 -1.23 -6.35 -16.08
C TRP A 40 -1.38 -6.20 -17.59
N ASN A 41 -1.73 -7.30 -18.28
CA ASN A 41 -1.88 -7.31 -19.73
C ASN A 41 -3.28 -7.79 -20.20
N GLY A 42 -4.29 -7.66 -19.35
CA GLY A 42 -5.67 -8.06 -19.64
C GLY A 42 -6.00 -9.54 -19.33
N LYS A 43 -4.99 -10.39 -19.14
CA LYS A 43 -5.19 -11.82 -18.84
C LYS A 43 -4.33 -12.31 -17.67
N ASN A 44 -3.10 -11.80 -17.58
CA ASN A 44 -2.12 -12.23 -16.60
C ASN A 44 -1.66 -11.04 -15.78
N VAL A 45 -1.55 -11.26 -14.49
CA VAL A 45 -0.95 -10.32 -13.56
C VAL A 45 0.48 -10.76 -13.27
N LYS A 46 1.40 -9.82 -13.35
CA LYS A 46 2.79 -10.03 -12.95
C LYS A 46 3.12 -9.07 -11.82
N ILE A 47 3.53 -9.62 -10.69
CA ILE A 47 4.04 -8.88 -9.54
C ILE A 47 5.55 -9.02 -9.54
N LYS A 48 6.23 -7.90 -9.71
CA LYS A 48 7.69 -7.81 -9.70
C LYS A 48 8.12 -7.41 -8.30
N LEU A 49 8.95 -8.22 -7.66
CA LEU A 49 9.44 -8.01 -6.30
C LEU A 49 10.95 -7.90 -6.30
N ILE A 50 11.50 -7.16 -5.33
CA ILE A 50 12.94 -7.00 -5.13
C ILE A 50 13.36 -7.54 -3.76
N ASN A 51 14.63 -7.95 -3.62
CA ASN A 51 15.18 -8.51 -2.38
C ASN A 51 14.34 -9.66 -1.82
N VAL A 52 13.92 -10.57 -2.70
CA VAL A 52 13.01 -11.69 -2.41
C VAL A 52 13.58 -12.72 -1.42
N HIS A 53 14.85 -12.61 -1.06
CA HIS A 53 15.50 -13.49 -0.08
C HIS A 53 15.07 -13.21 1.36
N GLN A 54 14.52 -12.03 1.62
CA GLN A 54 14.03 -11.64 2.94
C GLN A 54 12.51 -11.86 3.00
N TYR A 55 12.08 -12.85 3.78
CA TYR A 55 10.67 -13.26 3.86
C TYR A 55 9.72 -12.10 4.22
N TRP A 56 10.08 -11.28 5.19
CA TRP A 56 9.30 -10.11 5.57
C TRP A 56 9.15 -9.10 4.42
N ASN A 57 10.23 -8.85 3.69
CA ASN A 57 10.21 -7.92 2.57
C ASN A 57 9.34 -8.43 1.43
N LEU A 58 9.38 -9.75 1.22
CA LEU A 58 8.52 -10.42 0.26
C LEU A 58 7.03 -10.25 0.60
N ILE A 59 6.66 -10.48 1.88
CA ILE A 59 5.28 -10.29 2.35
C ILE A 59 4.87 -8.84 2.21
N TYR A 60 5.70 -7.90 2.64
CA TYR A 60 5.42 -6.48 2.56
C TYR A 60 5.14 -6.04 1.12
N GLN A 61 6.05 -6.34 0.20
CA GLN A 61 5.89 -5.95 -1.20
C GLN A 61 4.72 -6.68 -1.88
N ALA A 62 4.59 -7.99 -1.67
CA ALA A 62 3.52 -8.76 -2.29
C ALA A 62 2.13 -8.28 -1.84
N SER A 63 1.95 -7.99 -0.54
CA SER A 63 0.67 -7.47 -0.04
C SER A 63 0.36 -6.06 -0.55
N HIS A 64 1.38 -5.22 -0.72
CA HIS A 64 1.25 -3.89 -1.33
C HIS A 64 0.70 -4.00 -2.75
N GLU A 65 1.36 -4.77 -3.60
CA GLU A 65 0.98 -4.94 -5.00
C GLU A 65 -0.36 -5.70 -5.15
N MET A 66 -0.64 -6.63 -4.24
CA MET A 66 -1.93 -7.35 -4.22
C MET A 66 -3.10 -6.43 -3.87
N LEU A 67 -2.89 -5.40 -3.06
CA LEU A 67 -3.95 -4.43 -2.79
C LEU A 67 -4.21 -3.50 -3.99
N HIS A 68 -3.16 -3.06 -4.69
CA HIS A 68 -3.34 -2.36 -5.98
C HIS A 68 -4.15 -3.21 -6.95
N LEU A 69 -3.89 -4.52 -6.99
CA LEU A 69 -4.64 -5.45 -7.81
C LEU A 69 -6.12 -5.54 -7.39
N ALA A 70 -6.42 -5.51 -6.10
CA ALA A 70 -7.79 -5.49 -5.61
C ALA A 70 -8.53 -4.20 -5.99
N PHE A 71 -7.87 -3.05 -5.93
CA PHE A 71 -8.42 -1.79 -6.44
C PHE A 71 -8.72 -1.87 -7.94
N LEU A 72 -7.78 -2.41 -8.71
CA LEU A 72 -7.93 -2.60 -10.15
C LEU A 72 -9.11 -3.51 -10.48
N GLU A 73 -9.24 -4.65 -9.80
CA GLU A 73 -10.35 -5.59 -9.99
C GLU A 73 -11.69 -4.97 -9.64
N ASN A 74 -11.77 -4.29 -8.49
CA ASN A 74 -13.01 -3.68 -8.02
C ASN A 74 -13.51 -2.57 -8.96
N ASN A 75 -12.62 -1.92 -9.67
CA ASN A 75 -12.92 -0.92 -10.68
C ASN A 75 -13.09 -1.52 -12.11
N ASN A 76 -13.34 -2.83 -12.21
CA ASN A 76 -13.54 -3.56 -13.46
C ASN A 76 -12.41 -3.38 -14.50
N PHE A 77 -11.18 -3.14 -14.04
CA PHE A 77 -10.00 -2.89 -14.88
C PHE A 77 -10.16 -1.71 -15.86
N ILE A 78 -11.14 -0.83 -15.61
CA ILE A 78 -11.44 0.32 -16.47
C ILE A 78 -10.80 1.56 -15.85
N ASN A 79 -10.09 2.34 -16.67
CA ASN A 79 -9.51 3.64 -16.31
C ASN A 79 -8.48 3.63 -15.16
N TYR A 80 -7.83 2.49 -14.90
CA TYR A 80 -6.70 2.47 -14.00
C TYR A 80 -5.47 3.03 -14.72
N SER A 81 -5.42 4.34 -14.85
CA SER A 81 -4.29 5.01 -15.50
C SER A 81 -3.16 5.32 -14.53
N ASP A 82 -3.49 5.61 -13.28
CA ASP A 82 -2.50 6.05 -12.31
C ASP A 82 -2.88 5.66 -10.88
N THR A 83 -1.98 4.98 -10.18
CA THR A 83 -2.05 4.80 -8.73
C THR A 83 -2.12 6.17 -8.05
N THR A 84 -3.02 6.34 -7.10
CA THR A 84 -3.16 7.60 -6.38
C THR A 84 -2.40 7.59 -5.06
N TRP A 85 -2.06 8.77 -4.54
CA TRP A 85 -1.47 8.91 -3.20
C TRP A 85 -2.35 8.30 -2.10
N VAL A 86 -3.65 8.26 -2.33
CA VAL A 86 -4.64 7.63 -1.44
C VAL A 86 -4.43 6.12 -1.40
N GLU A 87 -4.31 5.49 -2.57
CA GLU A 87 -4.04 4.05 -2.67
C GLU A 87 -2.72 3.70 -2.01
N GLU A 88 -1.65 4.47 -2.26
CA GLU A 88 -0.34 4.25 -1.66
C GLU A 88 -0.39 4.21 -0.12
N ILE A 89 -1.15 5.11 0.52
CA ILE A 89 -1.34 5.09 1.98
C ILE A 89 -2.02 3.80 2.43
N VAL A 90 -3.07 3.38 1.72
CA VAL A 90 -3.83 2.19 2.12
C VAL A 90 -3.03 0.92 1.84
N CYS A 91 -2.30 0.85 0.72
CA CYS A 91 -1.41 -0.25 0.40
C CYS A 91 -0.29 -0.39 1.44
N GLU A 92 0.30 0.73 1.87
CA GLU A 92 1.28 0.76 2.96
C GLU A 92 0.68 0.21 4.26
N GLY A 93 -0.50 0.70 4.69
CA GLY A 93 -1.18 0.23 5.90
C GLY A 93 -1.55 -1.26 5.84
N PHE A 94 -2.03 -1.74 4.71
CA PHE A 94 -2.33 -3.15 4.50
C PHE A 94 -1.08 -4.03 4.53
N SER A 95 0.03 -3.54 3.96
CA SER A 95 1.31 -4.25 4.00
C SER A 95 1.82 -4.43 5.42
N LEU A 96 1.70 -3.41 6.27
CA LEU A 96 2.03 -3.47 7.68
C LEU A 96 1.15 -4.48 8.44
N TYR A 97 -0.15 -4.50 8.14
CA TYR A 97 -1.07 -5.49 8.69
C TYR A 97 -0.69 -6.92 8.28
N CYS A 98 -0.37 -7.16 7.00
CA CYS A 98 0.08 -8.46 6.53
C CYS A 98 1.40 -8.90 7.17
N LEU A 99 2.34 -7.99 7.42
CA LEU A 99 3.55 -8.30 8.18
C LEU A 99 3.22 -8.81 9.60
N LYS A 100 2.30 -8.16 10.30
CA LYS A 100 1.83 -8.65 11.61
C LYS A 100 1.22 -10.04 11.54
N CYS A 101 0.44 -10.32 10.50
CA CYS A 101 -0.24 -11.59 10.33
C CYS A 101 0.68 -12.75 9.97
N PHE A 102 1.66 -12.52 9.11
CA PHE A 102 2.43 -13.57 8.45
C PHE A 102 3.92 -13.59 8.79
N ALA A 103 4.45 -12.51 9.37
CA ALA A 103 5.85 -12.36 9.75
C ALA A 103 5.99 -11.66 11.12
N LYS A 104 5.21 -12.07 12.10
CA LYS A 104 5.05 -11.39 13.38
C LYS A 104 6.38 -11.13 14.12
N GLU A 105 7.28 -12.11 14.16
CA GLU A 105 8.57 -11.97 14.84
C GLU A 105 9.45 -10.95 14.12
N GLU A 106 9.49 -11.01 12.81
CA GLU A 106 10.25 -10.09 11.98
C GLU A 106 9.63 -8.69 11.99
N TYR A 107 8.28 -8.60 12.03
CA TYR A 107 7.59 -7.33 12.20
C TYR A 107 8.03 -6.60 13.47
N LEU A 108 8.13 -7.29 14.60
CA LEU A 108 8.57 -6.68 15.86
C LEU A 108 10.01 -6.15 15.78
N GLN A 109 10.89 -6.87 15.07
CA GLN A 109 12.27 -6.41 14.83
C GLN A 109 12.28 -5.17 13.93
N TRP A 110 11.50 -5.20 12.86
CA TRP A 110 11.46 -4.17 11.82
C TRP A 110 10.56 -2.98 12.17
N PHE A 111 9.61 -3.13 13.06
CA PHE A 111 8.76 -2.03 13.51
C PHE A 111 9.58 -0.86 14.08
N GLY A 112 10.73 -1.16 14.70
CA GLY A 112 11.69 -0.14 15.11
C GLY A 112 12.21 0.69 13.94
N TYR A 113 12.48 0.07 12.80
CA TYR A 113 12.95 0.73 11.58
C TYR A 113 11.85 1.50 10.85
N LEU A 114 10.60 1.10 11.02
CA LEU A 114 9.44 1.76 10.42
C LEU A 114 8.95 2.98 11.23
N LYS A 115 9.41 3.15 12.46
CA LYS A 115 9.05 4.32 13.27
C LYS A 115 9.69 5.59 12.71
N PRO A 116 8.95 6.71 12.62
CA PRO A 116 9.49 7.99 12.21
C PRO A 116 10.75 8.38 13.00
N ASP A 117 10.77 8.10 14.31
CA ASP A 117 11.89 8.40 15.21
C ASP A 117 13.19 7.68 14.81
N PHE A 118 13.11 6.49 14.24
CA PHE A 118 14.29 5.78 13.77
C PHE A 118 14.99 6.55 12.64
N TYR A 119 14.24 7.08 11.71
CA TYR A 119 14.78 7.84 10.59
C TYR A 119 15.29 9.21 11.03
N LEU A 120 14.60 9.84 11.97
CA LEU A 120 15.03 11.11 12.57
C LEU A 120 16.32 10.97 13.37
N SER A 121 16.47 9.86 14.14
CA SER A 121 17.63 9.62 14.99
C SER A 121 18.89 9.27 14.20
N ASN A 122 18.78 8.64 13.04
CA ASN A 122 19.94 8.25 12.22
C ASN A 122 20.47 9.37 11.30
N GLY A 123 19.99 10.60 11.46
CA GLY A 123 20.51 11.76 10.74
C GLY A 123 20.23 11.80 9.24
N ASN A 124 19.56 10.79 8.70
CA ASN A 124 19.26 10.66 7.27
C ASN A 124 18.02 11.46 6.84
N CYS A 125 17.26 12.01 7.81
CA CYS A 125 16.06 12.80 7.56
C CYS A 125 16.16 14.17 8.20
N LYS A 126 17.10 14.99 7.75
CA LYS A 126 17.17 16.40 8.15
C LYS A 126 16.10 17.27 7.49
N ASN A 127 15.44 16.77 6.45
CA ASN A 127 14.39 17.49 5.73
C ASN A 127 13.19 16.56 5.54
N VAL A 128 12.19 16.68 6.41
CA VAL A 128 10.86 16.17 6.07
C VAL A 128 10.45 16.87 4.77
N THR A 129 10.32 16.11 3.71
CA THR A 129 9.96 16.67 2.40
C THR A 129 8.60 17.34 2.53
N LYS A 130 8.59 18.67 2.50
CA LYS A 130 7.33 19.41 2.47
C LYS A 130 6.73 19.25 1.09
N VAL A 131 5.44 18.97 1.05
CA VAL A 131 4.64 19.01 -0.17
C VAL A 131 3.70 20.20 -0.07
N SER A 132 3.56 20.92 -1.17
CA SER A 132 2.75 22.14 -1.25
C SER A 132 1.33 21.87 -1.74
N SER A 133 1.06 20.66 -2.24
CA SER A 133 -0.24 20.28 -2.79
C SER A 133 -0.41 18.77 -2.89
N LEU A 134 -1.67 18.31 -2.95
CA LEU A 134 -2.00 16.90 -3.19
C LEU A 134 -1.50 16.41 -4.56
N LYS A 135 -1.44 17.29 -5.56
CA LYS A 135 -0.89 16.95 -6.88
C LYS A 135 0.61 16.67 -6.79
N GLU A 136 1.34 17.49 -6.05
CA GLU A 136 2.78 17.26 -5.80
C GLU A 136 2.99 15.97 -5.00
N LEU A 137 2.18 15.70 -3.96
CA LEU A 137 2.21 14.47 -3.19
C LEU A 137 2.02 13.27 -4.12
N ASN A 138 0.97 13.31 -4.96
CA ASN A 138 0.68 12.24 -5.91
C ASN A 138 1.85 11.96 -6.83
N MET A 139 2.39 12.99 -7.49
CA MET A 139 3.53 12.85 -8.39
C MET A 139 4.78 12.26 -7.72
N LYS A 140 5.01 12.62 -6.45
CA LYS A 140 6.16 12.13 -5.70
C LYS A 140 5.98 10.69 -5.20
N LEU A 141 4.77 10.27 -4.84
CA LEU A 141 4.49 8.90 -4.37
C LEU A 141 4.42 7.90 -5.50
N THR A 142 3.80 8.28 -6.61
CA THR A 142 3.66 7.42 -7.79
C THR A 142 4.88 7.48 -8.71
N GLY A 143 5.73 8.51 -8.55
CA GLY A 143 7.03 8.63 -9.22
C GLY A 143 8.12 7.85 -8.50
N ILE A 144 9.07 7.36 -9.27
CA ILE A 144 10.19 6.53 -8.80
C ILE A 144 10.92 7.17 -7.61
N LYS A 145 10.99 6.46 -6.50
CA LYS A 145 11.98 6.62 -5.41
C LYS A 145 11.84 7.83 -4.49
N SER A 146 10.79 7.96 -3.76
CA SER A 146 10.92 8.85 -2.62
C SER A 146 10.58 8.16 -1.29
N TYR A 147 11.57 7.43 -0.79
CA TYR A 147 11.62 6.97 0.59
C TYR A 147 11.27 8.10 1.59
N GLU A 148 11.69 9.33 1.30
CA GLU A 148 11.39 10.53 2.08
C GLU A 148 9.88 10.86 2.11
N ILE A 149 9.18 10.66 0.98
CA ILE A 149 7.73 10.89 0.91
C ILE A 149 6.97 9.79 1.64
N ARG A 150 7.44 8.54 1.61
CA ARG A 150 6.82 7.46 2.38
C ARG A 150 6.81 7.77 3.88
N GLN A 151 7.81 8.47 4.40
CA GLN A 151 7.81 8.93 5.78
C GLN A 151 6.67 9.90 6.10
N LEU A 152 6.29 10.73 5.14
CA LEU A 152 5.18 11.67 5.31
C LEU A 152 3.83 10.94 5.46
N ILE A 153 3.62 9.86 4.71
CA ILE A 153 2.37 9.09 4.75
C ILE A 153 2.35 8.03 5.84
N HIS A 154 3.51 7.63 6.35
CA HIS A 154 3.65 6.50 7.26
C HIS A 154 2.80 6.60 8.55
N PRO A 155 2.66 7.76 9.24
CA PRO A 155 1.77 7.88 10.38
C PRO A 155 0.32 7.56 10.05
N THR A 156 -0.16 7.97 8.86
CA THR A 156 -1.50 7.68 8.40
C THR A 156 -1.64 6.21 7.99
N ALA A 157 -0.62 5.63 7.37
CA ALA A 157 -0.59 4.20 7.07
C ALA A 157 -0.66 3.33 8.34
N LEU A 158 -0.02 3.72 9.44
CA LEU A 158 -0.14 3.06 10.73
C LEU A 158 -1.56 3.20 11.31
N GLU A 159 -2.24 4.35 11.14
CA GLU A 159 -3.64 4.49 11.54
C GLU A 159 -4.54 3.56 10.70
N VAL A 160 -4.30 3.46 9.39
CA VAL A 160 -4.98 2.53 8.48
C VAL A 160 -4.75 1.07 8.91
N GLU A 161 -3.51 0.68 9.19
CA GLU A 161 -3.17 -0.64 9.68
C GLU A 161 -3.96 -1.01 10.95
N ASN A 162 -4.00 -0.12 11.94
CA ASN A 162 -4.77 -0.33 13.17
C ASN A 162 -6.30 -0.44 12.92
N ILE A 163 -6.83 0.26 11.93
CA ILE A 163 -8.23 0.15 11.54
C ILE A 163 -8.50 -1.22 10.94
N ILE A 164 -7.64 -1.68 10.02
CA ILE A 164 -7.75 -3.00 9.38
C ILE A 164 -7.64 -4.14 10.42
N GLU A 165 -6.70 -4.02 11.37
CA GLU A 165 -6.51 -5.02 12.44
C GLU A 165 -7.77 -5.19 13.27
N ARG A 166 -8.51 -4.11 13.53
CA ARG A 166 -9.76 -4.14 14.29
C ARG A 166 -10.94 -4.62 13.46
N ASN A 167 -10.97 -4.27 12.19
CA ASN A 167 -12.08 -4.62 11.30
C ASN A 167 -11.66 -4.59 9.83
N LEU A 168 -11.36 -5.77 9.28
CA LEU A 168 -10.96 -5.92 7.88
C LEU A 168 -12.05 -5.46 6.89
N SER A 169 -13.34 -5.44 7.28
CA SER A 169 -14.41 -4.97 6.40
C SER A 169 -14.31 -3.47 6.06
N GLU A 170 -13.61 -2.68 6.86
CA GLU A 170 -13.31 -1.28 6.52
C GLU A 170 -12.45 -1.19 5.24
N LEU A 171 -11.49 -2.10 5.08
CA LEU A 171 -10.68 -2.16 3.88
C LEU A 171 -11.50 -2.57 2.65
N THR A 172 -12.30 -3.64 2.77
CA THR A 172 -13.12 -4.09 1.63
C THR A 172 -14.15 -3.04 1.21
N GLY A 173 -14.74 -2.31 2.17
CA GLY A 173 -15.60 -1.17 1.89
C GLY A 173 -14.85 0.04 1.32
N PHE A 174 -13.54 0.11 1.50
CA PHE A 174 -12.71 1.19 0.94
C PHE A 174 -12.30 0.94 -0.52
N LEU A 175 -12.37 -0.29 -1.02
CA LEU A 175 -11.99 -0.60 -2.41
C LEU A 175 -12.83 0.15 -3.46
N ASP A 176 -14.00 0.63 -3.07
CA ASP A 176 -14.90 1.44 -3.94
C ASP A 176 -14.56 2.94 -3.95
N PHE A 177 -13.49 3.36 -3.29
CA PHE A 177 -13.22 4.78 -3.02
C PHE A 177 -13.12 5.66 -4.28
N GLN A 178 -12.74 5.12 -5.42
CA GLN A 178 -12.66 5.88 -6.67
C GLN A 178 -14.00 6.47 -7.10
N SER A 179 -15.10 5.83 -6.70
CA SER A 179 -16.46 6.36 -6.91
C SER A 179 -16.78 7.57 -6.01
N TYR A 180 -15.98 7.81 -4.99
CA TYR A 180 -16.20 8.81 -3.94
C TYR A 180 -15.11 9.88 -3.88
N THR A 181 -14.20 9.91 -4.84
CA THR A 181 -13.15 10.92 -4.91
C THR A 181 -13.47 11.95 -5.98
N ASP A 182 -13.26 13.21 -5.65
CA ASP A 182 -13.19 14.28 -6.64
C ASP A 182 -11.73 14.43 -7.07
N GLY A 183 -11.34 13.64 -8.06
CA GLY A 183 -9.96 13.55 -8.49
C GLY A 183 -9.04 12.97 -7.41
N LEU A 184 -8.18 13.80 -6.80
CA LEU A 184 -7.22 13.39 -5.78
C LEU A 184 -7.70 13.63 -4.34
N LYS A 185 -8.98 13.91 -4.11
CA LYS A 185 -9.49 14.28 -2.78
C LYS A 185 -10.51 13.28 -2.27
N ILE A 186 -10.37 12.89 -1.01
CA ILE A 186 -11.42 12.18 -0.27
C ILE A 186 -12.53 13.17 0.08
N THR A 187 -13.78 12.83 -0.19
CA THR A 187 -14.93 13.62 0.19
C THR A 187 -15.30 13.40 1.67
N LYS A 188 -15.99 14.40 2.27
CA LYS A 188 -16.43 14.28 3.65
C LYS A 188 -17.46 13.16 3.82
N ASP A 189 -18.40 13.02 2.89
CA ASP A 189 -19.46 12.01 2.96
C ASP A 189 -18.88 10.59 2.98
N TYR A 190 -17.82 10.35 2.19
CA TYR A 190 -17.13 9.08 2.22
C TYR A 190 -16.37 8.87 3.52
N ALA A 191 -15.69 9.90 4.03
CA ALA A 191 -14.99 9.83 5.30
C ALA A 191 -15.92 9.59 6.50
N ASP A 192 -17.16 10.06 6.44
CA ASP A 192 -18.17 9.80 7.47
C ASP A 192 -18.67 8.33 7.40
N ALA A 193 -18.59 7.68 6.25
CA ALA A 193 -19.04 6.31 6.02
C ALA A 193 -17.94 5.24 6.26
N ASN A 194 -16.65 5.59 6.15
CA ASN A 194 -15.54 4.66 6.23
C ASN A 194 -14.38 5.23 7.05
N ARG A 195 -13.89 4.43 8.01
CA ARG A 195 -12.84 4.88 8.94
C ARG A 195 -11.49 5.10 8.27
N ILE A 196 -11.15 4.32 7.26
CA ILE A 196 -9.91 4.50 6.47
C ILE A 196 -10.01 5.83 5.72
N ALA A 197 -11.14 6.11 5.06
CA ALA A 197 -11.37 7.38 4.40
C ALA A 197 -11.28 8.56 5.37
N ASN A 198 -11.77 8.40 6.61
CA ASN A 198 -11.67 9.44 7.65
C ASN A 198 -10.22 9.72 8.05
N ALA A 199 -9.39 8.66 8.24
CA ALA A 199 -7.97 8.83 8.55
C ALA A 199 -7.24 9.58 7.42
N ILE A 200 -7.52 9.23 6.17
CA ILE A 200 -6.94 9.89 4.99
C ILE A 200 -7.43 11.34 4.86
N LEU A 201 -8.71 11.62 5.14
CA LEU A 201 -9.22 12.99 5.11
C LEU A 201 -8.55 13.89 6.16
N LYS A 202 -8.25 13.37 7.35
CA LYS A 202 -7.48 14.11 8.37
C LYS A 202 -6.08 14.45 7.87
N PHE A 203 -5.39 13.48 7.27
CA PHE A 203 -4.09 13.71 6.66
C PHE A 203 -4.16 14.77 5.54
N GLN A 204 -5.15 14.65 4.65
CA GLN A 204 -5.40 15.61 3.57
C GLN A 204 -5.55 17.05 4.08
N LYS A 205 -6.31 17.25 5.18
CA LYS A 205 -6.52 18.56 5.80
C LYS A 205 -5.26 19.16 6.43
N ASN A 206 -4.33 18.33 6.86
CA ASN A 206 -3.07 18.76 7.47
C ASN A 206 -1.99 19.11 6.43
N LEU A 207 -2.21 18.75 5.15
CA LEU A 207 -1.28 19.06 4.05
C LEU A 207 -1.60 20.41 3.37
N VAL A 208 -2.81 20.89 3.51
CA VAL A 208 -3.33 22.14 2.91
C VAL A 208 -3.51 23.18 3.98
#